data_64d77da0d038e6e04a1f2cdfe8cb67f6
#
_entry.id   64d77da0d038e6e04a1f2cdfe8cb67f6
#
_cell.length_a   1.000
_cell.length_b   1.000
_cell.length_c   1.000
_cell.angle_alpha   90.00
_cell.angle_beta   90.00
_cell.angle_gamma   90.00
#
_symmetry.space_group_name_H-M   'P 1'
#
loop_
_entity.id
_entity.type
_entity.pdbx_description
1 polymer ?
#
loop_
_entity_poly.entity_id
_entity_poly.type
_entity_poly.pdbx_seq_one_letter_code
_entity_poly.pdbx_strand_id
1 'polypeptide(L)'
;EIQQSSRAKDPSTVKISHTLGAGVVSVLAVTLTGCSVLQPEETGLGDNITVSSSEEAPYEAKDTDDKEVTSNLAEPVEDKGLGVSWELQGVYSDNNSGGSVVTILLKNENDVPLPVDAFEDPTLERADGNGGWAKINSLPYDKESAPDVEPPGLDHPLGAGASVNLQYRFDVTPGNLWNARLHIGNVTWVGDLNL
;
A
#
# COMPACT_ATOMS: atom_id res chain seq x y z
N GLU A 1 -22.32 -54.87 -16.67
CA GLU A 1 -23.74 -54.56 -16.64
C GLU A 1 -23.92 -53.31 -15.77
N ILE A 2 -23.98 -52.19 -16.40
CA ILE A 2 -25.10 -51.32 -16.63
C ILE A 2 -25.25 -50.20 -15.61
N GLN A 3 -25.50 -49.05 -15.84
CA GLN A 3 -26.33 -48.24 -16.71
C GLN A 3 -25.88 -46.77 -16.66
N GLN A 4 -25.78 -46.16 -17.82
CA GLN A 4 -25.77 -44.71 -18.05
C GLN A 4 -27.10 -44.14 -17.57
N SER A 5 -27.08 -43.03 -16.85
CA SER A 5 -28.18 -42.10 -16.73
C SER A 5 -27.69 -40.68 -16.99
N SER A 6 -27.85 -40.31 -18.26
CA SER A 6 -27.76 -38.94 -18.73
C SER A 6 -28.94 -38.12 -18.20
N ARG A 7 -28.69 -37.03 -17.51
CA ARG A 7 -29.71 -36.04 -17.18
C ARG A 7 -29.33 -34.70 -17.78
N ALA A 8 -29.93 -34.40 -18.90
CA ALA A 8 -29.93 -33.10 -19.53
C ALA A 8 -30.52 -32.07 -18.56
N LYS A 9 -29.87 -30.90 -18.45
CA LYS A 9 -30.38 -29.77 -17.71
C LYS A 9 -30.71 -28.65 -18.70
N ASP A 10 -32.00 -28.31 -18.77
CA ASP A 10 -32.59 -27.30 -19.64
C ASP A 10 -31.98 -25.91 -19.44
N PRO A 11 -31.84 -25.12 -20.48
CA PRO A 11 -31.47 -23.72 -20.38
C PRO A 11 -32.71 -22.87 -20.05
N SER A 12 -32.69 -22.23 -18.88
CA SER A 12 -33.69 -21.27 -18.45
C SER A 12 -33.63 -20.02 -19.31
N THR A 13 -34.62 -19.83 -20.16
CA THR A 13 -34.85 -18.62 -20.97
C THR A 13 -35.29 -17.49 -20.03
N VAL A 14 -34.47 -16.48 -19.84
CA VAL A 14 -34.84 -15.23 -19.15
C VAL A 14 -35.60 -14.33 -20.14
N LYS A 15 -36.91 -14.15 -19.91
CA LYS A 15 -37.73 -13.19 -20.62
C LYS A 15 -37.47 -11.78 -20.05
N ILE A 16 -36.90 -10.91 -20.87
CA ILE A 16 -36.77 -9.48 -20.59
C ILE A 16 -38.10 -8.82 -21.04
N SER A 17 -38.86 -8.33 -20.09
CA SER A 17 -40.07 -7.52 -20.36
C SER A 17 -39.66 -6.05 -20.53
N HIS A 18 -39.80 -5.52 -21.73
CA HIS A 18 -39.67 -4.08 -22.00
C HIS A 18 -40.99 -3.39 -21.64
N THR A 19 -40.98 -2.59 -20.59
CA THR A 19 -42.04 -1.62 -20.31
C THR A 19 -41.66 -0.28 -20.95
N LEU A 20 -42.39 0.07 -22.03
CA LEU A 20 -42.39 1.41 -22.59
C LEU A 20 -43.10 2.35 -21.60
N GLY A 21 -42.39 3.25 -20.98
CA GLY A 21 -42.91 4.40 -20.24
C GLY A 21 -42.79 5.65 -21.12
N ALA A 22 -43.94 6.10 -21.63
CA ALA A 22 -44.03 7.40 -22.28
C ALA A 22 -43.99 8.50 -21.22
N GLY A 23 -42.92 9.28 -21.16
CA GLY A 23 -42.72 10.40 -20.23
C GLY A 23 -42.55 11.71 -21.01
N VAL A 24 -43.46 12.59 -20.78
CA VAL A 24 -43.72 13.94 -21.30
C VAL A 24 -42.43 14.80 -21.32
N VAL A 25 -42.13 15.32 -22.51
CA VAL A 25 -41.10 16.34 -22.74
C VAL A 25 -41.66 17.70 -22.31
N SER A 26 -41.25 18.22 -21.17
CA SER A 26 -41.48 19.62 -20.81
C SER A 26 -40.28 20.44 -21.26
N VAL A 27 -40.48 21.19 -22.33
CA VAL A 27 -39.51 22.20 -22.83
C VAL A 27 -39.62 23.41 -21.91
N LEU A 28 -38.68 23.63 -21.02
CA LEU A 28 -38.48 24.90 -20.33
C LEU A 28 -37.49 25.73 -21.18
N ALA A 29 -38.02 26.70 -21.90
CA ALA A 29 -37.26 27.73 -22.57
C ALA A 29 -36.72 28.70 -21.47
N VAL A 30 -35.46 28.59 -21.10
CA VAL A 30 -34.73 29.58 -20.31
C VAL A 30 -34.14 30.61 -21.27
N THR A 31 -34.77 31.79 -21.33
CA THR A 31 -34.25 32.96 -22.05
C THR A 31 -32.98 33.46 -21.34
N LEU A 32 -31.84 33.25 -21.96
CA LEU A 32 -30.57 33.86 -21.60
C LEU A 32 -30.54 35.29 -22.12
N THR A 33 -31.09 36.24 -21.36
CA THR A 33 -30.79 37.67 -21.52
C THR A 33 -29.83 38.08 -20.43
N GLY A 34 -28.59 38.36 -20.79
CA GLY A 34 -27.66 38.91 -19.82
C GLY A 34 -26.17 38.71 -20.14
N CYS A 35 -25.79 38.93 -21.38
CA CYS A 35 -24.38 39.11 -21.72
C CYS A 35 -24.18 40.52 -22.25
N SER A 36 -24.03 41.46 -21.36
CA SER A 36 -23.38 42.70 -21.71
C SER A 36 -22.79 43.33 -20.43
N VAL A 37 -21.59 43.80 -20.60
CA VAL A 37 -20.80 44.59 -19.62
C VAL A 37 -19.97 43.70 -18.68
N LEU A 38 -18.94 43.08 -19.22
CA LEU A 38 -17.63 43.10 -18.58
C LEU A 38 -16.64 43.72 -19.58
N GLN A 39 -16.69 45.04 -19.71
CA GLN A 39 -15.50 45.78 -20.07
C GLN A 39 -14.48 45.50 -18.99
N PRO A 40 -13.25 45.10 -19.32
CA PRO A 40 -12.19 45.12 -18.34
C PRO A 40 -11.86 46.59 -18.08
N GLU A 41 -12.42 47.13 -17.02
CA GLU A 41 -11.81 48.28 -16.42
C GLU A 41 -10.42 47.81 -15.94
N GLU A 42 -9.38 48.42 -16.53
CA GLU A 42 -8.03 48.34 -16.00
C GLU A 42 -8.00 49.01 -14.61
N THR A 43 -8.56 48.36 -13.63
CA THR A 43 -8.21 48.61 -12.24
C THR A 43 -6.95 47.83 -11.99
N GLY A 44 -5.83 48.58 -12.03
CA GLY A 44 -4.49 48.09 -11.74
C GLY A 44 -4.44 47.43 -10.35
N LEU A 45 -4.67 46.14 -10.33
CA LEU A 45 -4.24 45.26 -9.27
C LEU A 45 -3.15 44.38 -9.86
N GLY A 46 -2.06 45.01 -10.20
CA GLY A 46 -0.77 44.36 -10.37
C GLY A 46 -0.23 43.96 -9.01
N ASP A 47 -1.01 43.33 -8.18
CA ASP A 47 -0.47 42.55 -7.08
C ASP A 47 0.12 41.30 -7.69
N ASN A 48 1.44 41.32 -7.89
CA ASN A 48 2.22 40.13 -8.03
C ASN A 48 1.82 39.23 -6.84
N ILE A 49 0.98 38.21 -7.09
CA ILE A 49 0.80 37.11 -6.17
C ILE A 49 2.18 36.46 -6.12
N THR A 50 3.01 36.93 -5.19
CA THR A 50 4.22 36.20 -4.82
C THR A 50 3.69 34.92 -4.15
N VAL A 51 3.68 33.82 -4.91
CA VAL A 51 3.55 32.51 -4.32
C VAL A 51 4.80 32.34 -3.47
N SER A 52 4.69 32.69 -2.21
CA SER A 52 5.66 32.30 -1.20
C SER A 52 5.51 30.79 -1.07
N SER A 53 6.32 30.03 -1.80
CA SER A 53 6.59 28.67 -1.40
C SER A 53 7.24 28.78 -0.02
N SER A 54 6.48 28.47 1.04
CA SER A 54 7.12 28.14 2.30
C SER A 54 8.01 26.94 1.97
N GLU A 55 9.33 27.10 2.06
CA GLU A 55 10.25 25.97 2.05
C GLU A 55 9.81 25.11 3.23
N GLU A 56 9.19 23.98 2.92
CA GLU A 56 8.89 22.95 3.90
C GLU A 56 10.23 22.51 4.47
N ALA A 57 10.33 22.42 5.80
CA ALA A 57 11.57 21.97 6.42
C ALA A 57 11.95 20.60 5.84
N PRO A 58 13.22 20.37 5.51
CA PRO A 58 13.64 19.08 4.98
C PRO A 58 13.41 17.98 6.03
N TYR A 59 13.08 16.76 5.56
CA TYR A 59 13.03 15.59 6.42
C TYR A 59 14.42 15.32 7.04
N GLU A 60 14.46 15.05 8.34
CA GLU A 60 15.67 14.67 9.06
C GLU A 60 15.40 13.43 9.93
N ALA A 61 16.07 12.32 9.61
CA ALA A 61 16.07 11.14 10.48
C ALA A 61 16.87 11.45 11.78
N LYS A 62 16.41 10.86 12.88
CA LYS A 62 17.07 10.97 14.19
C LYS A 62 17.78 9.66 14.52
N ASP A 63 18.93 9.76 15.16
CA ASP A 63 19.62 8.59 15.70
C ASP A 63 18.84 8.08 16.94
N THR A 64 18.42 6.81 16.89
CA THR A 64 17.67 6.15 17.98
C THR A 64 18.11 4.70 18.09
N ASP A 65 17.97 4.14 19.30
CA ASP A 65 18.19 2.71 19.52
C ASP A 65 17.16 1.86 18.78
N ASP A 66 17.59 0.70 18.30
CA ASP A 66 16.70 -0.32 17.72
C ASP A 66 15.69 -0.81 18.76
N LYS A 67 14.45 -0.98 18.31
CA LYS A 67 13.35 -1.48 19.12
C LYS A 67 13.03 -2.93 18.76
N GLU A 68 13.24 -3.84 19.70
CA GLU A 68 12.84 -5.23 19.54
C GLU A 68 11.39 -5.45 20.01
N VAL A 69 10.59 -6.15 19.21
CA VAL A 69 9.17 -6.49 19.44
C VAL A 69 9.02 -8.00 19.44
N THR A 70 8.69 -8.58 20.61
CA THR A 70 8.61 -10.03 20.83
C THR A 70 7.19 -10.54 21.14
N SER A 71 6.22 -9.63 21.22
CA SER A 71 4.82 -9.93 21.47
C SER A 71 3.94 -8.95 20.73
N ASN A 72 2.67 -9.33 20.45
CA ASN A 72 1.71 -8.49 19.72
C ASN A 72 2.28 -7.99 18.39
N LEU A 73 2.89 -8.90 17.62
CA LEU A 73 3.66 -8.54 16.42
C LEU A 73 2.83 -7.84 15.34
N ALA A 74 1.50 -8.00 15.36
CA ALA A 74 0.56 -7.33 14.46
C ALA A 74 0.16 -5.91 14.90
N GLU A 75 0.57 -5.47 16.09
CA GLU A 75 0.25 -4.11 16.54
C GLU A 75 1.20 -3.09 15.91
N PRO A 76 0.74 -1.85 15.65
CA PRO A 76 1.60 -0.79 15.14
C PRO A 76 2.75 -0.48 16.10
N VAL A 77 3.94 -0.28 15.55
CA VAL A 77 5.17 0.01 16.28
C VAL A 77 5.73 1.35 15.84
N GLU A 78 5.83 2.29 16.77
CA GLU A 78 6.44 3.60 16.51
C GLU A 78 7.96 3.47 16.35
N ASP A 79 8.49 4.00 15.25
CA ASP A 79 9.90 4.23 14.97
C ASP A 79 10.18 5.72 15.10
N LYS A 80 10.76 6.11 16.24
CA LYS A 80 11.04 7.51 16.55
C LYS A 80 12.19 8.10 15.76
N GLY A 81 13.09 7.24 15.26
CA GLY A 81 14.22 7.64 14.45
C GLY A 81 13.78 8.17 13.09
N LEU A 82 12.88 7.46 12.45
CA LEU A 82 12.31 7.83 11.15
C LEU A 82 11.04 8.70 11.28
N GLY A 83 10.44 8.79 12.48
CA GLY A 83 9.15 9.48 12.67
C GLY A 83 8.03 8.78 11.92
N VAL A 84 8.00 7.46 11.95
CA VAL A 84 7.00 6.64 11.27
C VAL A 84 6.41 5.59 12.23
N SER A 85 5.34 4.95 11.79
CA SER A 85 4.83 3.74 12.46
C SER A 85 4.81 2.60 11.45
N TRP A 86 5.27 1.44 11.91
CA TRP A 86 5.31 0.19 11.17
C TRP A 86 4.27 -0.78 11.72
N GLU A 87 3.54 -1.50 10.85
CA GLU A 87 2.64 -2.56 11.26
C GLU A 87 2.84 -3.78 10.37
N LEU A 88 3.21 -4.91 10.97
CA LEU A 88 3.36 -6.17 10.25
C LEU A 88 1.97 -6.73 9.92
N GLN A 89 1.61 -6.72 8.63
CA GLN A 89 0.29 -7.16 8.14
C GLN A 89 0.21 -8.68 7.92
N GLY A 90 1.36 -9.33 7.82
CA GLY A 90 1.48 -10.78 7.69
C GLY A 90 2.43 -11.25 6.61
N VAL A 91 2.53 -12.58 6.52
CA VAL A 91 3.38 -13.28 5.56
C VAL A 91 2.53 -14.24 4.73
N TYR A 92 2.63 -14.13 3.41
CA TYR A 92 1.85 -14.92 2.46
C TYR A 92 2.78 -15.77 1.58
N SER A 93 2.27 -16.90 1.08
CA SER A 93 2.99 -17.68 0.08
C SER A 93 3.06 -16.92 -1.24
N ASP A 94 4.27 -16.80 -1.79
CA ASP A 94 4.43 -16.40 -3.18
C ASP A 94 4.15 -17.63 -4.05
N ASN A 95 2.96 -17.69 -4.62
CA ASN A 95 2.50 -18.83 -5.40
C ASN A 95 3.29 -19.05 -6.70
N ASN A 96 4.02 -18.06 -7.16
CA ASN A 96 4.75 -18.11 -8.43
C ASN A 96 6.20 -18.55 -8.25
N SER A 97 6.85 -18.16 -7.15
CA SER A 97 8.28 -18.43 -6.93
C SER A 97 8.56 -19.44 -5.81
N GLY A 98 7.53 -19.85 -5.06
CA GLY A 98 7.67 -20.75 -3.91
C GLY A 98 8.25 -20.09 -2.65
N GLY A 99 8.47 -18.80 -2.67
CA GLY A 99 8.91 -18.00 -1.54
C GLY A 99 7.76 -17.46 -0.68
N SER A 100 8.03 -16.39 0.05
CA SER A 100 7.03 -15.65 0.80
C SER A 100 7.06 -14.15 0.46
N VAL A 101 5.89 -13.51 0.62
CA VAL A 101 5.73 -12.06 0.57
C VAL A 101 5.42 -11.59 1.98
N VAL A 102 6.25 -10.71 2.52
CA VAL A 102 6.01 -10.00 3.76
C VAL A 102 5.35 -8.67 3.43
N THR A 103 4.22 -8.37 4.05
CA THR A 103 3.52 -7.09 3.89
C THR A 103 3.62 -6.29 5.18
N ILE A 104 4.06 -5.04 5.06
CA ILE A 104 4.24 -4.10 6.16
C ILE A 104 3.50 -2.81 5.81
N LEU A 105 2.62 -2.35 6.70
CA LEU A 105 2.03 -1.01 6.58
C LEU A 105 3.02 -0.01 7.16
N LEU A 106 3.39 0.97 6.36
CA LEU A 106 4.15 2.15 6.74
C LEU A 106 3.21 3.33 6.86
N LYS A 107 3.26 4.06 7.97
CA LYS A 107 2.58 5.34 8.14
C LYS A 107 3.59 6.44 8.47
N ASN A 108 3.59 7.52 7.72
CA ASN A 108 4.39 8.69 7.98
C ASN A 108 3.75 9.52 9.09
N GLU A 109 4.40 9.62 10.26
CA GLU A 109 3.95 10.42 11.40
C GLU A 109 4.61 11.81 11.44
N ASN A 110 5.48 12.12 10.46
CA ASN A 110 6.09 13.44 10.34
C ASN A 110 5.12 14.45 9.74
N ASP A 111 5.37 15.72 10.00
CA ASP A 111 4.66 16.85 9.38
C ASP A 111 5.17 17.18 7.97
N VAL A 112 6.19 16.46 7.49
CA VAL A 112 6.83 16.61 6.19
C VAL A 112 6.81 15.29 5.42
N PRO A 113 6.90 15.28 4.08
CA PRO A 113 6.97 14.06 3.31
C PRO A 113 8.21 13.22 3.67
N LEU A 114 8.02 11.91 3.82
CA LEU A 114 9.09 10.93 4.01
C LEU A 114 9.73 10.63 2.64
N PRO A 115 11.03 10.84 2.45
CA PRO A 115 11.69 10.57 1.17
C PRO A 115 11.79 9.08 0.85
N VAL A 116 11.97 8.74 -0.41
CA VAL A 116 12.01 7.34 -0.90
C VAL A 116 13.19 6.54 -0.35
N ASP A 117 14.26 7.21 0.03
CA ASP A 117 15.50 6.65 0.57
C ASP A 117 15.64 6.84 2.10
N ALA A 118 14.52 7.10 2.80
CA ALA A 118 14.52 7.29 4.24
C ALA A 118 14.92 6.04 5.03
N PHE A 119 14.77 4.86 4.45
CA PHE A 119 15.10 3.56 5.07
C PHE A 119 15.54 2.56 4.01
N GLU A 120 16.26 1.53 4.46
CA GLU A 120 16.72 0.42 3.62
C GLU A 120 15.65 -0.70 3.56
N ASP A 121 15.79 -1.59 2.56
CA ASP A 121 14.96 -2.80 2.48
C ASP A 121 15.13 -3.68 3.73
N PRO A 122 14.07 -4.37 4.17
CA PRO A 122 14.11 -5.18 5.37
C PRO A 122 15.07 -6.38 5.23
N THR A 123 15.64 -6.77 6.36
CA THR A 123 16.34 -8.03 6.47
C THR A 123 15.49 -9.06 7.21
N LEU A 124 15.52 -10.30 6.72
CA LEU A 124 14.80 -11.42 7.31
C LEU A 124 15.77 -12.53 7.67
N GLU A 125 15.63 -13.07 8.88
CA GLU A 125 16.43 -14.17 9.36
C GLU A 125 15.54 -15.16 10.11
N ARG A 126 15.95 -16.42 10.17
CA ARG A 126 15.30 -17.45 10.96
C ARG A 126 16.27 -18.09 11.93
N ALA A 127 15.76 -18.64 13.03
CA ALA A 127 16.59 -19.41 13.96
C ALA A 127 17.24 -20.59 13.24
N ASP A 128 18.54 -20.79 13.45
CA ASP A 128 19.36 -21.84 12.83
C ASP A 128 19.32 -23.18 13.61
N GLY A 129 18.61 -23.20 14.74
CA GLY A 129 18.51 -24.35 15.65
C GLY A 129 19.72 -24.54 16.59
N ASN A 130 20.78 -23.73 16.43
CA ASN A 130 21.98 -23.79 17.25
C ASN A 130 22.14 -22.56 18.18
N GLY A 131 21.09 -21.78 18.30
CA GLY A 131 21.07 -20.54 19.08
C GLY A 131 21.49 -19.29 18.28
N GLY A 132 21.69 -19.42 16.97
CA GLY A 132 22.00 -18.33 16.06
C GLY A 132 20.85 -18.03 15.09
N TRP A 133 21.12 -17.07 14.17
CA TRP A 133 20.19 -16.62 13.14
C TRP A 133 20.81 -16.85 11.75
N ALA A 134 20.04 -17.45 10.86
CA ALA A 134 20.42 -17.66 9.47
C ALA A 134 19.69 -16.65 8.58
N LYS A 135 20.46 -15.84 7.84
CA LYS A 135 19.92 -14.86 6.91
C LYS A 135 19.13 -15.56 5.79
N ILE A 136 17.97 -15.00 5.46
CA ILE A 136 17.15 -15.40 4.33
C ILE A 136 17.38 -14.39 3.19
N ASN A 137 17.58 -14.90 1.98
CA ASN A 137 17.79 -14.04 0.83
C ASN A 137 16.48 -13.39 0.40
N SER A 138 16.54 -12.09 0.07
CA SER A 138 15.47 -11.43 -0.67
C SER A 138 15.40 -11.96 -2.10
N LEU A 139 14.18 -12.07 -2.63
CA LEU A 139 13.94 -12.35 -4.04
C LEU A 139 13.78 -11.01 -4.78
N PRO A 140 14.40 -10.84 -5.94
CA PRO A 140 14.26 -9.61 -6.71
C PRO A 140 12.81 -9.42 -7.16
N TYR A 141 12.40 -8.16 -7.26
CA TYR A 141 11.12 -7.83 -7.88
C TYR A 141 11.16 -8.18 -9.37
N ASP A 142 10.16 -8.94 -9.80
CA ASP A 142 9.97 -9.29 -11.20
C ASP A 142 8.46 -9.39 -11.49
N LYS A 143 7.95 -8.44 -12.25
CA LYS A 143 6.54 -8.36 -12.58
C LYS A 143 6.03 -9.57 -13.39
N GLU A 144 6.90 -10.26 -14.13
CA GLU A 144 6.50 -11.42 -14.92
C GLU A 144 6.30 -12.66 -14.04
N SER A 145 7.17 -12.84 -13.02
CA SER A 145 7.10 -13.96 -12.09
C SER A 145 6.25 -13.70 -10.86
N ALA A 146 5.96 -12.44 -10.53
CA ALA A 146 5.13 -12.06 -9.38
C ALA A 146 4.23 -10.86 -9.71
N PRO A 147 3.24 -11.04 -10.60
CA PRO A 147 2.40 -9.94 -11.09
C PRO A 147 1.51 -9.32 -10.00
N ASP A 148 1.26 -10.06 -8.92
CA ASP A 148 0.39 -9.65 -7.81
C ASP A 148 1.18 -9.02 -6.64
N VAL A 149 2.50 -8.84 -6.78
CA VAL A 149 3.36 -8.21 -5.78
C VAL A 149 3.76 -6.82 -6.25
N GLU A 150 3.64 -5.84 -5.37
CA GLU A 150 4.07 -4.47 -5.66
C GLU A 150 5.60 -4.36 -5.62
N PRO A 151 6.20 -3.38 -6.34
CA PRO A 151 7.61 -3.07 -6.23
C PRO A 151 8.01 -2.79 -4.78
N PRO A 152 9.20 -3.22 -4.32
CA PRO A 152 9.64 -2.96 -2.95
C PRO A 152 9.95 -1.47 -2.73
N GLY A 153 9.81 -1.03 -1.48
CA GLY A 153 10.12 0.33 -1.06
C GLY A 153 9.07 1.37 -1.47
N LEU A 154 9.45 2.63 -1.38
CA LEU A 154 8.64 3.76 -1.81
C LEU A 154 9.02 4.15 -3.25
N ASP A 155 8.04 4.30 -4.13
CA ASP A 155 8.22 4.81 -5.49
C ASP A 155 8.20 6.35 -5.55
N HIS A 156 7.55 6.96 -4.57
CA HIS A 156 7.44 8.42 -4.40
C HIS A 156 7.53 8.79 -2.91
N PRO A 157 7.90 10.04 -2.57
CA PRO A 157 7.85 10.49 -1.18
C PRO A 157 6.47 10.29 -0.56
N LEU A 158 6.39 9.69 0.62
CA LEU A 158 5.15 9.46 1.34
C LEU A 158 4.74 10.73 2.08
N GLY A 159 3.63 11.35 1.69
CA GLY A 159 3.13 12.59 2.28
C GLY A 159 2.94 12.50 3.80
N ALA A 160 2.92 13.67 4.47
CA ALA A 160 2.68 13.78 5.90
C ALA A 160 1.35 13.09 6.29
N GLY A 161 1.37 12.23 7.30
CA GLY A 161 0.21 11.46 7.77
C GLY A 161 -0.31 10.37 6.83
N ALA A 162 0.32 10.18 5.66
CA ALA A 162 -0.09 9.16 4.69
C ALA A 162 0.42 7.77 5.09
N SER A 163 -0.25 6.73 4.54
CA SER A 163 0.13 5.33 4.75
C SER A 163 0.22 4.58 3.42
N VAL A 164 1.08 3.58 3.38
CA VAL A 164 1.28 2.69 2.23
C VAL A 164 1.62 1.27 2.70
N ASN A 165 1.15 0.26 1.97
CA ASN A 165 1.62 -1.11 2.17
C ASN A 165 2.87 -1.35 1.34
N LEU A 166 3.91 -1.82 2.00
CA LEU A 166 5.17 -2.25 1.39
C LEU A 166 5.19 -3.77 1.31
N GLN A 167 5.67 -4.31 0.20
CA GLN A 167 5.76 -5.75 -0.02
C GLN A 167 7.20 -6.15 -0.35
N TYR A 168 7.68 -7.18 0.34
CA TYR A 168 9.04 -7.68 0.19
C TYR A 168 9.02 -9.20 0.02
N ARG A 169 9.76 -9.70 -0.96
CA ARG A 169 9.82 -11.12 -1.30
C ARG A 169 11.06 -11.78 -0.72
N PHE A 170 10.90 -12.98 -0.16
CA PHE A 170 11.99 -13.74 0.44
C PHE A 170 11.98 -15.21 0.00
N ASP A 171 13.17 -15.81 -0.13
CA ASP A 171 13.37 -17.20 -0.51
C ASP A 171 13.16 -18.14 0.69
N VAL A 172 11.93 -18.20 1.17
CA VAL A 172 11.52 -19.03 2.29
C VAL A 172 10.01 -19.26 2.25
N THR A 173 9.55 -20.44 2.58
CA THR A 173 8.11 -20.69 2.75
C THR A 173 7.62 -20.10 4.08
N PRO A 174 6.39 -19.53 4.15
CA PRO A 174 5.85 -18.92 5.37
C PRO A 174 5.95 -19.85 6.59
N GLY A 175 5.64 -21.15 6.46
CA GLY A 175 5.69 -22.12 7.55
C GLY A 175 7.06 -22.27 8.24
N ASN A 176 8.14 -21.76 7.64
CA ASN A 176 9.48 -21.75 8.23
C ASN A 176 9.79 -20.47 9.01
N LEU A 177 8.82 -19.57 9.18
CA LEU A 177 8.96 -18.28 9.85
C LEU A 177 8.32 -18.25 11.27
N TRP A 178 8.05 -19.41 11.86
CA TRP A 178 7.52 -19.53 13.22
C TRP A 178 8.49 -19.04 14.32
N ASN A 179 9.80 -18.98 14.02
CA ASN A 179 10.84 -18.42 14.87
C ASN A 179 11.82 -17.66 13.97
N ALA A 180 11.48 -16.44 13.68
CA ALA A 180 12.17 -15.57 12.75
C ALA A 180 12.33 -14.16 13.31
N ARG A 181 13.17 -13.36 12.68
CA ARG A 181 13.26 -11.93 12.94
C ARG A 181 13.27 -11.14 11.64
N LEU A 182 12.47 -10.08 11.63
CA LEU A 182 12.34 -9.14 10.52
C LEU A 182 12.76 -7.76 11.02
N HIS A 183 13.74 -7.17 10.38
CA HIS A 183 14.24 -5.83 10.71
C HIS A 183 13.99 -4.86 9.58
N ILE A 184 13.41 -3.70 9.89
CA ILE A 184 13.23 -2.55 8.98
C ILE A 184 13.28 -1.25 9.78
N GLY A 185 13.96 -0.23 9.25
CA GLY A 185 14.19 1.02 9.99
C GLY A 185 14.90 0.75 11.32
N ASN A 186 14.32 1.21 12.42
CA ASN A 186 14.81 0.95 13.78
C ASN A 186 13.93 -0.07 14.54
N VAL A 187 13.23 -0.97 13.82
CA VAL A 187 12.33 -1.96 14.43
C VAL A 187 12.70 -3.37 14.01
N THR A 188 12.74 -4.28 14.97
CA THR A 188 12.95 -5.71 14.76
C THR A 188 11.82 -6.50 15.40
N TRP A 189 11.00 -7.19 14.63
CA TRP A 189 10.06 -8.19 15.13
C TRP A 189 10.76 -9.53 15.30
N VAL A 190 10.54 -10.19 16.43
CA VAL A 190 11.13 -11.50 16.75
C VAL A 190 10.05 -12.45 17.25
N GLY A 191 9.87 -13.57 16.57
CA GLY A 191 8.89 -14.58 16.97
C GLY A 191 8.27 -15.32 15.78
N ASP A 192 7.00 -15.72 15.91
CA ASP A 192 6.22 -16.28 14.82
C ASP A 192 5.68 -15.12 13.96
N LEU A 193 6.20 -15.01 12.74
CA LEU A 193 5.78 -13.97 11.80
C LEU A 193 4.54 -14.37 10.97
N ASN A 194 3.98 -15.57 11.17
CA ASN A 194 2.72 -16.03 10.55
C ASN A 194 1.55 -15.52 11.39
N LEU A 195 1.11 -14.30 11.15
CA LEU A 195 0.07 -13.60 11.90
C LEU A 195 -1.33 -13.99 11.47
#